data_a5a661848acaccba49c68459c23db881
#
_entry.id   a5a661848acaccba49c68459c23db881
#
_cell.length_a   1.000
_cell.length_b   1.000
_cell.length_c   1.000
_cell.angle_alpha   90.00
_cell.angle_beta   90.00
_cell.angle_gamma   90.00
#
_symmetry.space_group_name_H-M   'P 1'
#
loop_
_entity.id
_entity.type
_entity.pdbx_description
1 polymer ?
#
loop_
_entity_poly.entity_id
_entity_poly.type
_entity_poly.pdbx_seq_one_letter_code
_entity_poly.pdbx_strand_id
1 'polypeptide(L)'
;MGLLVLKRLMSVQQERRHIQARNFFIASVAKRKGSVCLQLANSEGGKIMGYSGLNLPEDIWSHIHSLMPLRDAARAACVSRAFRSFWRYHPNLIFRIETPDLNFIKKVDCILKNHSGIGIKSLRFESGIFYNASTSYYLDSWLQIAVTPSIEELTLGILSYNTNYFDSKYDDEYNFPCSLLSDGRGSSMRHLYLSRCSFHPTINLELRNLTRLHLAFVHITGNELGCVLSNSYALERLELNYCYGIICVKIPCLLQRLSHLEVFECRMLQVIENSAPNLGSFHFGINHVQLLLGESLQMKSLSMCYPGAVYYACAELPSNVPNLETLTIGSPHEMVDTPMLPSKFLHLKCLTISLVGMVTFSPAYDYFSLVSFLDASPSLETFFLDVSQERMGHVSIFGDSLQLRQMPEHHRHGNLQSVKITGFCSAKSLIELTCYILDNTTSLKCLTLDTTRGVSSCSTGEHKKCFPIGKMLTEANRAVLAIETFIERKVPSTVKLAVTKPCSRCHVKS
;
A
#
# COMPACT_ATOMS: atom_id res chain seq x y z
N MET A 1 7.29 -5.88 -10.30
CA MET A 1 7.82 -5.47 -8.98
C MET A 1 7.97 -3.96 -8.81
N GLY A 2 8.48 -3.20 -9.78
CA GLY A 2 8.71 -1.76 -9.62
C GLY A 2 7.48 -0.88 -9.38
N LEU A 3 6.33 -1.19 -9.94
CA LEU A 3 5.17 -0.28 -9.92
C LEU A 3 4.34 -0.36 -8.64
N LEU A 4 4.22 -1.51 -8.01
CA LEU A 4 3.58 -1.65 -6.70
C LEU A 4 4.46 -1.10 -5.59
N VAL A 5 5.77 -1.29 -5.69
CA VAL A 5 6.76 -0.61 -4.83
C VAL A 5 6.74 0.90 -5.09
N LEU A 6 6.61 1.34 -6.36
CA LEU A 6 6.46 2.76 -6.69
C LEU A 6 5.11 3.32 -6.22
N LYS A 7 4.00 2.62 -6.36
CA LYS A 7 2.69 3.05 -5.81
C LYS A 7 2.69 3.10 -4.29
N ARG A 8 3.33 2.14 -3.61
CA ARG A 8 3.54 2.21 -2.15
C ARG A 8 4.52 3.32 -1.75
N LEU A 9 5.61 3.50 -2.48
CA LEU A 9 6.51 4.65 -2.28
C LEU A 9 5.81 5.98 -2.59
N MET A 10 4.95 6.02 -3.59
CA MET A 10 4.14 7.22 -3.91
C MET A 10 3.01 7.42 -2.90
N SER A 11 2.36 6.37 -2.39
CA SER A 11 1.40 6.45 -1.28
C SER A 11 2.09 6.93 0.00
N VAL A 12 3.22 6.35 0.36
CA VAL A 12 4.05 6.81 1.50
C VAL A 12 4.60 8.22 1.27
N GLN A 13 4.96 8.59 0.04
CA GLN A 13 5.34 9.97 -0.29
C GLN A 13 4.15 10.94 -0.27
N GLN A 14 2.96 10.47 -0.63
CA GLN A 14 1.73 11.28 -0.60
C GLN A 14 1.25 11.49 0.84
N GLU A 15 1.33 10.46 1.69
CA GLU A 15 1.17 10.62 3.15
C GLU A 15 2.26 11.52 3.75
N ARG A 16 3.53 11.36 3.35
CA ARG A 16 4.61 12.26 3.76
C ARG A 16 4.37 13.71 3.33
N ARG A 17 3.85 13.95 2.12
CA ARG A 17 3.46 15.30 1.65
C ARG A 17 2.28 15.86 2.44
N HIS A 18 1.28 15.06 2.79
CA HIS A 18 0.19 15.47 3.67
C HIS A 18 0.65 15.79 5.09
N ILE A 19 1.58 15.01 5.62
CA ILE A 19 2.19 15.27 6.94
C ILE A 19 3.11 16.51 6.87
N GLN A 20 3.90 16.68 5.81
CA GLN A 20 4.70 17.88 5.60
C GLN A 20 3.85 19.13 5.38
N ALA A 21 2.74 19.05 4.63
CA ALA A 21 1.80 20.13 4.44
C ALA A 21 1.11 20.53 5.78
N ARG A 22 0.72 19.55 6.61
CA ARG A 22 0.22 19.82 7.96
C ARG A 22 1.28 20.47 8.86
N ASN A 23 2.51 19.98 8.83
CA ASN A 23 3.61 20.56 9.60
C ASN A 23 4.00 21.96 9.11
N PHE A 24 3.91 22.24 7.81
CA PHE A 24 4.11 23.56 7.24
C PHE A 24 2.99 24.54 7.65
N PHE A 25 1.75 24.07 7.72
CA PHE A 25 0.62 24.88 8.18
C PHE A 25 0.74 25.22 9.68
N ILE A 26 1.17 24.27 10.51
CA ILE A 26 1.43 24.51 11.95
C ILE A 26 2.62 25.47 12.13
N ALA A 27 3.67 25.32 11.34
CA ALA A 27 4.83 26.22 11.38
C ALA A 27 4.50 27.64 10.87
N SER A 28 3.59 27.79 9.89
CA SER A 28 3.17 29.09 9.37
C SER A 28 2.23 29.84 10.33
N VAL A 29 1.43 29.12 11.10
CA VAL A 29 0.59 29.70 12.16
C VAL A 29 1.44 30.15 13.34
N ALA A 30 2.52 29.44 13.68
CA ALA A 30 3.46 29.82 14.72
C ALA A 30 4.31 31.06 14.34
N LYS A 31 4.60 31.28 13.06
CA LYS A 31 5.35 32.45 12.58
C LYS A 31 4.54 33.75 12.51
N ARG A 32 3.21 33.73 12.65
CA ARG A 32 2.36 34.92 12.62
C ARG A 32 2.05 35.54 14.01
N LYS A 33 2.51 34.94 15.10
CA LYS A 33 2.44 35.61 16.42
C LYS A 33 3.79 36.24 16.70
N GLY A 34 3.77 37.55 16.56
CA GLY A 34 4.88 38.48 16.56
C GLY A 34 5.95 38.26 17.62
N SER A 35 7.16 38.42 17.16
CA SER A 35 8.34 38.73 17.95
C SER A 35 8.10 40.01 18.76
N VAL A 36 7.83 39.88 20.03
CA VAL A 36 7.97 41.00 20.97
C VAL A 36 9.38 40.93 21.48
N CYS A 37 10.21 41.81 20.94
CA CYS A 37 11.55 42.11 21.42
C CYS A 37 11.43 42.79 22.78
N LEU A 38 11.75 42.09 23.88
CA LEU A 38 11.90 42.69 25.19
C LEU A 38 13.27 43.35 25.28
N GLN A 39 13.31 44.67 25.12
CA GLN A 39 14.44 45.47 25.54
C GLN A 39 14.54 45.44 27.06
N LEU A 40 15.69 45.00 27.59
CA LEU A 40 16.03 45.17 29.00
C LEU A 40 16.28 46.67 29.28
N ALA A 41 15.35 47.28 29.97
CA ALA A 41 15.62 48.56 30.68
C ALA A 41 15.96 48.21 32.13
N ASN A 42 17.18 48.53 32.56
CA ASN A 42 17.57 48.55 33.95
C ASN A 42 16.78 49.63 34.67
N SER A 43 15.98 49.28 35.64
CA SER A 43 15.60 50.17 36.74
C SER A 43 15.17 49.37 37.97
N GLU A 44 15.57 49.86 39.10
CA GLU A 44 15.56 49.31 40.43
C GLU A 44 14.17 48.89 40.95
N GLY A 45 14.16 47.81 41.74
CA GLY A 45 13.25 47.70 42.89
C GLY A 45 11.78 47.44 42.59
N GLY A 46 11.43 46.38 41.82
CA GLY A 46 10.03 45.94 41.70
C GLY A 46 9.90 44.46 42.01
N LYS A 47 9.07 44.09 43.00
CA LYS A 47 8.65 42.70 43.28
C LYS A 47 8.31 42.01 41.99
N ILE A 48 9.05 40.95 41.66
CA ILE A 48 8.73 40.02 40.57
C ILE A 48 7.38 39.41 40.91
N MET A 49 6.31 39.89 40.30
CA MET A 49 5.05 39.12 40.22
C MET A 49 5.38 37.81 39.52
N GLY A 50 5.46 36.76 40.31
CA GLY A 50 5.54 35.41 39.77
C GLY A 50 4.35 35.22 38.81
N TYR A 51 4.60 34.92 37.55
CA TYR A 51 3.60 34.35 36.70
C TYR A 51 3.08 33.11 37.42
N SER A 52 1.89 33.19 37.97
CA SER A 52 1.14 32.02 38.41
C SER A 52 0.78 31.27 37.15
N GLY A 53 1.72 30.39 36.68
CA GLY A 53 1.43 29.43 35.63
C GLY A 53 0.16 28.70 36.01
N LEU A 54 -0.72 28.50 35.05
CA LEU A 54 -1.92 27.70 35.20
C LEU A 54 -1.55 26.46 36.02
N ASN A 55 -2.01 26.37 37.26
CA ASN A 55 -1.79 25.22 38.14
C ASN A 55 -2.72 24.09 37.67
N LEU A 56 -2.39 23.49 36.53
CA LEU A 56 -3.12 22.31 36.04
C LEU A 56 -2.77 21.10 36.92
N PRO A 57 -3.73 20.25 37.23
CA PRO A 57 -3.49 18.99 37.89
C PRO A 57 -2.42 18.15 37.16
N GLU A 58 -1.72 17.29 37.91
CA GLU A 58 -0.57 16.51 37.40
C GLU A 58 -0.96 15.56 36.30
N ASP A 59 -2.16 14.97 36.38
CA ASP A 59 -2.74 14.12 35.35
C ASP A 59 -2.95 14.85 34.02
N ILE A 60 -3.39 16.12 34.07
CA ILE A 60 -3.55 16.95 32.86
C ILE A 60 -2.18 17.27 32.26
N TRP A 61 -1.17 17.58 33.05
CA TRP A 61 0.19 17.78 32.56
C TRP A 61 0.76 16.50 31.94
N SER A 62 0.56 15.37 32.60
CA SER A 62 0.96 14.05 32.06
C SER A 62 0.28 13.77 30.73
N HIS A 63 -1.02 14.06 30.62
CA HIS A 63 -1.77 13.89 29.39
C HIS A 63 -1.26 14.81 28.27
N ILE A 64 -1.07 16.10 28.54
CA ILE A 64 -0.50 17.06 27.56
C ILE A 64 0.87 16.57 27.09
N HIS A 65 1.72 16.12 28.01
CA HIS A 65 3.05 15.65 27.70
C HIS A 65 3.02 14.37 26.84
N SER A 66 2.07 13.47 27.09
CA SER A 66 1.89 12.25 26.32
C SER A 66 1.46 12.49 24.87
N LEU A 67 0.84 13.62 24.58
CA LEU A 67 0.45 14.04 23.22
C LEU A 67 1.58 14.70 22.44
N MET A 68 2.68 15.08 23.11
CA MET A 68 3.83 15.72 22.45
C MET A 68 4.65 14.67 21.70
N PRO A 69 5.26 15.02 20.54
CA PRO A 69 6.30 14.18 19.96
C PRO A 69 7.45 13.94 20.95
N LEU A 70 8.03 12.75 20.99
CA LEU A 70 9.09 12.37 21.94
C LEU A 70 10.23 13.38 21.99
N ARG A 71 10.62 13.94 20.84
CA ARG A 71 11.67 14.98 20.74
C ARG A 71 11.30 16.27 21.48
N ASP A 72 10.06 16.71 21.37
CA ASP A 72 9.60 17.95 22.00
C ASP A 72 9.34 17.73 23.49
N ALA A 73 8.87 16.55 23.87
CA ALA A 73 8.81 16.11 25.26
C ALA A 73 10.19 16.12 25.94
N ALA A 74 11.22 15.61 25.25
CA ALA A 74 12.59 15.65 25.72
C ALA A 74 13.13 17.09 25.86
N ARG A 75 12.80 18.00 24.93
CA ARG A 75 13.16 19.42 25.03
C ARG A 75 12.49 20.10 26.22
N ALA A 76 11.20 19.84 26.46
CA ALA A 76 10.48 20.33 27.61
C ALA A 76 11.12 19.85 28.93
N ALA A 77 11.57 18.59 28.98
CA ALA A 77 12.29 18.03 30.12
C ALA A 77 13.63 18.69 30.42
N CYS A 78 14.25 19.35 29.44
CA CYS A 78 15.48 20.14 29.67
C CYS A 78 15.23 21.47 30.42
N VAL A 79 14.01 22.03 30.32
CA VAL A 79 13.69 23.34 30.89
C VAL A 79 12.90 23.25 32.20
N SER A 80 12.36 22.11 32.56
CA SER A 80 11.56 21.93 33.78
C SER A 80 11.84 20.57 34.44
N ARG A 81 12.04 20.62 35.78
CA ARG A 81 12.19 19.38 36.58
C ARG A 81 10.93 18.54 36.60
N ALA A 82 9.75 19.16 36.60
CA ALA A 82 8.47 18.47 36.52
C ALA A 82 8.33 17.73 35.17
N PHE A 83 8.67 18.36 34.05
CA PHE A 83 8.63 17.73 32.74
C PHE A 83 9.65 16.59 32.58
N ARG A 84 10.74 16.57 33.35
CA ARG A 84 11.66 15.44 33.39
C ARG A 84 11.01 14.17 33.93
N SER A 85 10.13 14.29 34.94
CA SER A 85 9.38 13.14 35.45
C SER A 85 8.43 12.61 34.37
N PHE A 86 7.62 13.49 33.73
CA PHE A 86 6.69 13.09 32.67
C PHE A 86 7.40 12.45 31.47
N TRP A 87 8.58 12.98 31.09
CA TRP A 87 9.36 12.37 30.00
C TRP A 87 9.79 10.93 30.31
N ARG A 88 10.11 10.59 31.55
CA ARG A 88 10.47 9.25 31.97
C ARG A 88 9.31 8.24 31.88
N TYR A 89 8.08 8.72 31.86
CA TYR A 89 6.86 7.93 31.73
C TYR A 89 6.16 8.18 30.38
N HIS A 90 6.88 8.69 29.38
CA HIS A 90 6.27 9.00 28.07
C HIS A 90 5.75 7.71 27.41
N PRO A 91 4.44 7.61 27.09
CA PRO A 91 3.86 6.33 26.66
C PRO A 91 4.24 5.95 25.24
N ASN A 92 4.64 6.91 24.38
CA ASN A 92 4.85 6.68 22.95
C ASN A 92 6.32 6.89 22.59
N LEU A 93 7.05 5.79 22.41
CA LEU A 93 8.45 5.79 22.04
C LEU A 93 8.57 5.58 20.52
N ILE A 94 8.54 6.70 19.77
CA ILE A 94 8.60 6.69 18.31
C ILE A 94 9.96 7.20 17.85
N PHE A 95 10.75 6.31 17.27
CA PHE A 95 12.09 6.60 16.77
C PHE A 95 12.08 6.70 15.24
N ARG A 96 12.55 7.85 14.72
CA ARG A 96 12.73 8.07 13.27
C ARG A 96 14.21 8.13 12.97
N ILE A 97 14.65 7.31 12.02
CA ILE A 97 16.03 7.30 11.55
C ILE A 97 16.11 8.21 10.33
N GLU A 98 16.80 9.36 10.47
CA GLU A 98 17.11 10.24 9.34
C GLU A 98 18.36 9.75 8.61
N THR A 99 19.34 9.26 9.36
CA THR A 99 20.57 8.60 8.86
C THR A 99 20.92 7.43 9.76
N PRO A 100 21.19 6.24 9.20
CA PRO A 100 21.59 5.08 9.99
C PRO A 100 23.05 5.23 10.43
N ASP A 101 23.28 5.70 11.66
CA ASP A 101 24.60 5.81 12.25
C ASP A 101 24.65 5.18 13.66
N LEU A 102 25.87 4.88 14.12
CA LEU A 102 26.10 4.39 15.47
C LEU A 102 25.61 5.35 16.57
N ASN A 103 25.48 6.64 16.27
CA ASN A 103 24.95 7.63 17.18
C ASN A 103 23.45 7.42 17.43
N PHE A 104 22.71 6.91 16.42
CA PHE A 104 21.31 6.59 16.60
C PHE A 104 21.11 5.49 17.66
N ILE A 105 21.87 4.37 17.55
CA ILE A 105 21.81 3.26 18.52
C ILE A 105 22.10 3.77 19.92
N LYS A 106 23.17 4.55 20.11
CA LYS A 106 23.51 5.15 21.41
C LYS A 106 22.41 6.08 21.95
N LYS A 107 21.75 6.85 21.08
CA LYS A 107 20.62 7.72 21.48
C LYS A 107 19.43 6.92 21.93
N VAL A 108 19.01 5.90 21.18
CA VAL A 108 17.90 5.01 21.55
C VAL A 108 18.21 4.33 22.87
N ASP A 109 19.40 3.75 23.01
CA ASP A 109 19.85 3.07 24.22
C ASP A 109 19.83 4.02 25.45
N CYS A 110 20.35 5.23 25.27
CA CYS A 110 20.30 6.25 26.33
C CYS A 110 18.86 6.63 26.71
N ILE A 111 17.96 6.80 25.74
CA ILE A 111 16.56 7.13 26.00
C ILE A 111 15.88 5.98 26.76
N LEU A 112 16.00 4.75 26.27
CA LEU A 112 15.33 3.59 26.88
C LEU A 112 15.89 3.26 28.27
N LYS A 113 17.20 3.37 28.50
CA LYS A 113 17.79 3.19 29.84
C LYS A 113 17.37 4.25 30.85
N ASN A 114 17.02 5.45 30.41
CA ASN A 114 16.55 6.51 31.29
C ASN A 114 15.01 6.55 31.41
N HIS A 115 14.29 5.76 30.61
CA HIS A 115 12.85 5.61 30.70
C HIS A 115 12.50 4.65 31.88
N SER A 116 11.37 4.90 32.54
CA SER A 116 10.93 4.04 33.66
C SER A 116 10.54 2.63 33.25
N GLY A 117 10.23 2.42 31.96
CA GLY A 117 9.64 1.19 31.44
C GLY A 117 8.14 1.05 31.75
N ILE A 118 7.59 1.87 32.64
CA ILE A 118 6.20 1.79 33.07
C ILE A 118 5.31 2.61 32.13
N GLY A 119 4.17 2.03 31.72
CA GLY A 119 3.15 2.73 30.95
C GLY A 119 3.49 2.97 29.47
N ILE A 120 4.50 2.27 28.93
CA ILE A 120 4.78 2.30 27.48
C ILE A 120 3.61 1.66 26.76
N LYS A 121 2.99 2.43 25.86
CA LYS A 121 1.90 1.98 25.00
C LYS A 121 2.35 1.68 23.59
N SER A 122 3.35 2.41 23.09
CA SER A 122 3.83 2.25 21.71
C SER A 122 5.35 2.30 21.67
N LEU A 123 5.96 1.29 21.03
CA LEU A 123 7.35 1.30 20.60
C LEU A 123 7.40 1.15 19.08
N ARG A 124 7.92 2.18 18.38
CA ARG A 124 7.95 2.20 16.92
C ARG A 124 9.30 2.65 16.38
N PHE A 125 9.87 1.86 15.48
CA PHE A 125 11.05 2.20 14.68
C PHE A 125 10.61 2.45 13.22
N GLU A 126 10.24 3.69 12.89
CA GLU A 126 9.55 4.01 11.62
C GLU A 126 10.40 3.83 10.36
N SER A 127 11.71 3.90 10.45
CA SER A 127 12.60 3.77 9.29
C SER A 127 13.40 2.47 9.27
N GLY A 128 13.14 1.60 10.24
CA GLY A 128 13.89 0.37 10.45
C GLY A 128 15.22 0.57 11.17
N ILE A 129 15.82 -0.51 11.64
CA ILE A 129 17.11 -0.53 12.36
C ILE A 129 18.08 -1.37 11.56
N PHE A 130 19.30 -0.87 11.32
CA PHE A 130 20.35 -1.69 10.74
C PHE A 130 20.81 -2.76 11.71
N TYR A 131 20.65 -4.01 11.27
CA TYR A 131 20.99 -5.18 12.06
C TYR A 131 22.38 -5.72 11.70
N ASN A 132 23.14 -6.02 12.73
CA ASN A 132 24.33 -6.85 12.69
C ASN A 132 24.50 -7.55 14.05
N ALA A 133 25.42 -8.49 14.17
CA ALA A 133 25.61 -9.24 15.39
C ALA A 133 25.84 -8.35 16.64
N SER A 134 26.43 -7.16 16.49
CA SER A 134 26.64 -6.21 17.60
C SER A 134 25.40 -5.45 18.02
N THR A 135 24.37 -5.32 17.14
CA THR A 135 23.10 -4.62 17.43
C THR A 135 22.05 -5.51 18.06
N SER A 136 22.18 -6.83 17.95
CA SER A 136 21.25 -7.82 18.51
C SER A 136 21.03 -7.59 20.01
N TYR A 137 22.09 -7.46 20.78
CA TYR A 137 22.01 -7.23 22.23
C TYR A 137 21.23 -5.96 22.58
N TYR A 138 21.38 -4.88 21.80
CA TYR A 138 20.61 -3.66 22.04
C TYR A 138 19.12 -3.87 21.77
N LEU A 139 18.77 -4.56 20.69
CA LEU A 139 17.38 -4.86 20.36
C LEU A 139 16.71 -5.67 21.45
N ASP A 140 17.35 -6.72 21.93
CA ASP A 140 16.81 -7.55 23.03
C ASP A 140 16.60 -6.72 24.31
N SER A 141 17.59 -5.90 24.67
CA SER A 141 17.50 -5.03 25.84
C SER A 141 16.35 -4.01 25.69
N TRP A 142 16.19 -3.40 24.51
CA TRP A 142 15.14 -2.40 24.26
C TRP A 142 13.75 -3.03 24.28
N LEU A 143 13.60 -4.22 23.72
CA LEU A 143 12.33 -4.96 23.74
C LEU A 143 11.99 -5.39 25.17
N GLN A 144 12.96 -5.83 25.97
CA GLN A 144 12.74 -6.17 27.38
C GLN A 144 12.22 -5.00 28.21
N ILE A 145 12.71 -3.77 27.93
CA ILE A 145 12.25 -2.55 28.61
C ILE A 145 10.84 -2.16 28.13
N ALA A 146 10.57 -2.25 26.83
CA ALA A 146 9.36 -1.70 26.25
C ALA A 146 8.17 -2.65 26.24
N VAL A 147 8.40 -3.97 26.10
CA VAL A 147 7.32 -4.96 26.06
C VAL A 147 6.86 -5.26 27.49
N THR A 148 5.91 -4.46 27.94
CA THR A 148 5.25 -4.55 29.25
C THR A 148 3.77 -4.88 29.05
N PRO A 149 3.02 -5.28 30.08
CA PRO A 149 1.58 -5.58 29.94
C PRO A 149 0.74 -4.43 29.38
N SER A 150 1.26 -3.19 29.38
CA SER A 150 0.56 -2.00 28.84
C SER A 150 0.83 -1.73 27.37
N ILE A 151 1.74 -2.49 26.71
CA ILE A 151 2.09 -2.25 25.29
C ILE A 151 0.91 -2.53 24.37
N GLU A 152 0.53 -1.55 23.59
CA GLU A 152 -0.57 -1.65 22.63
C GLU A 152 -0.05 -1.78 21.18
N GLU A 153 1.14 -1.23 20.90
CA GLU A 153 1.70 -1.17 19.55
C GLU A 153 3.21 -1.45 19.56
N LEU A 154 3.63 -2.41 18.75
CA LEU A 154 5.03 -2.70 18.48
C LEU A 154 5.30 -2.68 16.97
N THR A 155 6.21 -1.79 16.54
CA THR A 155 6.68 -1.73 15.15
C THR A 155 8.19 -1.90 15.12
N LEU A 156 8.65 -3.05 14.65
CA LEU A 156 10.05 -3.40 14.50
C LEU A 156 10.37 -3.66 13.02
N GLY A 157 11.00 -2.70 12.38
CA GLY A 157 11.58 -2.87 11.05
C GLY A 157 13.07 -3.07 11.14
N ILE A 158 13.59 -4.15 10.56
CA ILE A 158 15.03 -4.42 10.48
C ILE A 158 15.50 -4.16 9.06
N LEU A 159 16.64 -3.48 8.90
CA LEU A 159 17.27 -3.20 7.63
C LEU A 159 18.56 -4.02 7.50
N SER A 160 18.79 -4.60 6.33
CA SER A 160 20.05 -5.26 5.99
C SER A 160 20.92 -4.34 5.15
N TYR A 161 22.25 -4.40 5.36
CA TYR A 161 23.23 -3.73 4.49
C TYR A 161 23.33 -4.39 3.11
N ASN A 162 22.95 -5.66 2.99
CA ASN A 162 22.92 -6.37 1.72
C ASN A 162 21.69 -5.96 0.92
N THR A 163 21.90 -5.22 -0.18
CA THR A 163 20.85 -4.74 -1.08
C THR A 163 20.26 -5.83 -1.99
N ASN A 164 20.87 -7.01 -2.04
CA ASN A 164 20.35 -8.14 -2.79
C ASN A 164 19.21 -8.81 -2.02
N TYR A 165 18.00 -8.34 -2.28
CA TYR A 165 16.76 -8.77 -1.65
C TYR A 165 16.44 -10.27 -1.78
N PHE A 166 17.19 -11.01 -2.63
CA PHE A 166 16.84 -12.38 -3.02
C PHE A 166 17.96 -13.41 -2.77
N ASP A 167 19.16 -12.97 -2.38
CA ASP A 167 20.36 -13.85 -2.33
C ASP A 167 21.09 -13.88 -0.99
N SER A 168 20.59 -13.21 0.05
CA SER A 168 21.22 -13.30 1.37
C SER A 168 20.94 -14.67 1.98
N LYS A 169 22.00 -15.49 2.11
CA LYS A 169 22.00 -16.63 3.03
C LYS A 169 21.49 -16.15 4.37
N TYR A 170 20.53 -16.87 4.93
CA TYR A 170 19.76 -16.56 6.14
C TYR A 170 20.60 -16.59 7.45
N ASP A 171 21.93 -16.58 7.37
CA ASP A 171 22.82 -16.86 8.51
C ASP A 171 22.92 -15.75 9.57
N ASP A 172 22.43 -14.52 9.29
CA ASP A 172 22.50 -13.37 10.21
C ASP A 172 21.13 -12.71 10.45
N GLU A 173 20.06 -13.50 10.55
CA GLU A 173 18.72 -12.94 10.76
C GLU A 173 18.42 -12.78 12.26
N TYR A 174 17.84 -11.62 12.63
CA TYR A 174 17.42 -11.38 14.00
C TYR A 174 16.28 -12.33 14.39
N ASN A 175 16.45 -13.08 15.45
CA ASN A 175 15.40 -13.92 16.01
C ASN A 175 14.61 -13.13 17.06
N PHE A 176 13.34 -12.81 16.73
CA PHE A 176 12.48 -12.06 17.64
C PHE A 176 12.18 -12.88 18.91
N PRO A 177 12.44 -12.33 20.09
CA PRO A 177 12.25 -13.09 21.35
C PRO A 177 10.77 -13.22 21.72
N CYS A 178 10.09 -14.22 21.17
CA CYS A 178 8.66 -14.45 21.34
C CYS A 178 8.24 -14.62 22.83
N SER A 179 9.15 -15.05 23.70
CA SER A 179 8.91 -15.15 25.14
C SER A 179 8.53 -13.81 25.78
N LEU A 180 8.89 -12.69 25.17
CA LEU A 180 8.47 -11.35 25.64
C LEU A 180 6.97 -11.10 25.49
N LEU A 181 6.29 -11.83 24.61
CA LEU A 181 4.85 -11.71 24.39
C LEU A 181 4.04 -12.74 25.19
N SER A 182 4.71 -13.62 25.94
CA SER A 182 4.07 -14.59 26.83
C SER A 182 3.75 -14.00 28.20
N ASP A 183 3.15 -14.80 29.08
CA ASP A 183 2.84 -14.47 30.50
C ASP A 183 2.03 -13.18 30.68
N GLY A 184 1.08 -12.93 29.76
CA GLY A 184 0.18 -11.78 29.80
C GLY A 184 0.78 -10.47 29.29
N ARG A 185 2.08 -10.42 28.95
CA ARG A 185 2.72 -9.20 28.42
C ARG A 185 2.19 -8.80 27.05
N GLY A 186 1.77 -9.77 26.22
CA GLY A 186 1.13 -9.53 24.94
C GLY A 186 -0.36 -9.21 25.01
N SER A 187 -0.98 -9.28 26.18
CA SER A 187 -2.46 -9.22 26.33
C SER A 187 -3.09 -7.90 25.89
N SER A 188 -2.38 -6.78 26.02
CA SER A 188 -2.84 -5.45 25.55
C SER A 188 -2.46 -5.14 24.12
N MET A 189 -1.66 -5.98 23.46
CA MET A 189 -1.16 -5.75 22.10
C MET A 189 -2.32 -5.67 21.11
N ARG A 190 -2.38 -4.57 20.37
CA ARG A 190 -3.36 -4.32 19.30
C ARG A 190 -2.73 -4.35 17.93
N HIS A 191 -1.52 -3.84 17.81
CA HIS A 191 -0.81 -3.75 16.53
C HIS A 191 0.59 -4.34 16.67
N LEU A 192 0.89 -5.37 15.88
CA LEU A 192 2.21 -5.97 15.76
C LEU A 192 2.69 -5.89 14.31
N TYR A 193 3.78 -5.16 14.09
CA TYR A 193 4.49 -5.10 12.83
C TYR A 193 5.92 -5.61 13.04
N LEU A 194 6.27 -6.68 12.33
CA LEU A 194 7.62 -7.22 12.30
C LEU A 194 8.13 -7.25 10.85
N SER A 195 9.40 -6.89 10.66
CA SER A 195 10.01 -6.96 9.34
C SER A 195 11.46 -7.40 9.40
N ARG A 196 11.82 -8.35 8.52
CA ARG A 196 13.18 -8.92 8.37
C ARG A 196 13.72 -9.54 9.65
N CYS A 197 12.96 -10.49 10.19
CA CYS A 197 13.37 -11.27 11.36
C CYS A 197 12.74 -12.65 11.30
N SER A 198 13.28 -13.58 12.07
CA SER A 198 12.65 -14.86 12.36
C SER A 198 11.65 -14.66 13.48
N PHE A 199 10.45 -15.19 13.31
CA PHE A 199 9.38 -15.12 14.29
C PHE A 199 8.83 -16.53 14.55
N HIS A 200 9.17 -17.11 15.72
CA HIS A 200 8.85 -18.47 16.12
C HIS A 200 7.89 -18.48 17.31
N PRO A 201 6.63 -18.09 17.12
CA PRO A 201 5.63 -18.05 18.18
C PRO A 201 5.30 -19.46 18.68
N THR A 202 5.15 -19.57 20.01
CA THR A 202 4.69 -20.78 20.69
C THR A 202 3.21 -20.67 21.06
N ILE A 203 2.61 -21.79 21.48
CA ILE A 203 1.19 -21.89 21.86
C ILE A 203 0.82 -20.92 23.01
N ASN A 204 1.79 -20.49 23.79
CA ASN A 204 1.56 -19.66 24.98
C ASN A 204 1.47 -18.16 24.71
N LEU A 205 1.41 -17.72 23.44
CA LEU A 205 1.23 -16.31 23.13
C LEU A 205 -0.22 -15.87 23.36
N GLU A 206 -0.41 -14.90 24.24
CA GLU A 206 -1.73 -14.33 24.54
C GLU A 206 -1.95 -13.02 23.79
N LEU A 207 -2.30 -13.10 22.49
CA LEU A 207 -2.54 -11.95 21.64
C LEU A 207 -4.04 -11.68 21.39
N ARG A 208 -4.88 -11.87 22.44
CA ARG A 208 -6.35 -11.82 22.35
C ARG A 208 -6.91 -10.49 21.82
N ASN A 209 -6.21 -9.39 22.10
CA ASN A 209 -6.62 -8.04 21.67
C ASN A 209 -5.95 -7.57 20.37
N LEU A 210 -5.16 -8.45 19.72
CA LEU A 210 -4.48 -8.12 18.48
C LEU A 210 -5.49 -7.86 17.36
N THR A 211 -5.52 -6.61 16.86
CA THR A 211 -6.40 -6.19 15.76
C THR A 211 -5.67 -6.18 14.42
N ARG A 212 -4.36 -5.95 14.43
CA ARG A 212 -3.55 -5.91 13.21
C ARG A 212 -2.24 -6.67 13.38
N LEU A 213 -2.03 -7.63 12.51
CA LEU A 213 -0.76 -8.35 12.36
C LEU A 213 -0.19 -8.10 10.97
N HIS A 214 1.00 -7.51 10.92
CA HIS A 214 1.72 -7.32 9.67
C HIS A 214 3.13 -7.92 9.77
N LEU A 215 3.39 -8.92 8.96
CA LEU A 215 4.69 -9.57 8.84
C LEU A 215 5.25 -9.30 7.44
N ALA A 216 6.47 -8.74 7.35
CA ALA A 216 7.10 -8.41 6.08
C ALA A 216 8.55 -8.94 6.04
N PHE A 217 8.87 -9.80 5.08
CA PHE A 217 10.17 -10.48 5.01
C PHE A 217 10.49 -11.26 6.29
N VAL A 218 9.51 -11.94 6.86
CA VAL A 218 9.63 -12.68 8.12
C VAL A 218 9.72 -14.17 7.82
N HIS A 219 10.66 -14.84 8.51
CA HIS A 219 10.70 -16.31 8.57
C HIS A 219 9.70 -16.79 9.60
N ILE A 220 8.67 -17.48 9.14
CA ILE A 220 7.62 -18.08 9.96
C ILE A 220 7.03 -19.27 9.22
N THR A 221 6.72 -20.35 9.91
CA THR A 221 6.05 -21.52 9.34
C THR A 221 4.52 -21.38 9.41
N GLY A 222 3.80 -22.17 8.61
CA GLY A 222 2.33 -22.19 8.66
C GLY A 222 1.77 -22.62 10.02
N ASN A 223 2.45 -23.52 10.73
CA ASN A 223 2.05 -23.96 12.07
C ASN A 223 2.23 -22.85 13.11
N GLU A 224 3.35 -22.13 13.07
CA GLU A 224 3.62 -21.00 13.95
C GLU A 224 2.64 -19.86 13.72
N LEU A 225 2.34 -19.56 12.45
CA LEU A 225 1.28 -18.60 12.11
C LEU A 225 -0.08 -19.08 12.67
N GLY A 226 -0.39 -20.37 12.53
CA GLY A 226 -1.61 -20.98 13.08
C GLY A 226 -1.71 -20.80 14.60
N CYS A 227 -0.59 -20.91 15.35
CA CYS A 227 -0.56 -20.65 16.79
C CYS A 227 -0.95 -19.20 17.12
N VAL A 228 -0.46 -18.23 16.36
CA VAL A 228 -0.83 -16.81 16.55
C VAL A 228 -2.31 -16.60 16.25
N LEU A 229 -2.79 -17.09 15.10
CA LEU A 229 -4.16 -16.87 14.64
C LEU A 229 -5.19 -17.51 15.59
N SER A 230 -4.86 -18.68 16.16
CA SER A 230 -5.74 -19.39 17.10
C SER A 230 -5.99 -18.63 18.40
N ASN A 231 -5.14 -17.67 18.75
CA ASN A 231 -5.22 -16.88 19.98
C ASN A 231 -5.58 -15.39 19.73
N SER A 232 -5.82 -15.00 18.48
CA SER A 232 -6.02 -13.59 18.09
C SER A 232 -7.46 -13.31 17.68
N TYR A 233 -8.42 -13.51 18.59
CA TYR A 233 -9.86 -13.39 18.29
C TYR A 233 -10.34 -12.01 17.87
N ALA A 234 -9.58 -10.96 18.23
CA ALA A 234 -9.89 -9.58 17.84
C ALA A 234 -9.30 -9.17 16.49
N LEU A 235 -8.62 -10.09 15.78
CA LEU A 235 -7.89 -9.76 14.55
C LEU A 235 -8.84 -9.29 13.45
N GLU A 236 -8.60 -8.08 12.96
CA GLU A 236 -9.34 -7.42 11.89
C GLU A 236 -8.56 -7.41 10.57
N ARG A 237 -7.22 -7.36 10.67
CA ARG A 237 -6.33 -7.25 9.51
C ARG A 237 -5.10 -8.13 9.64
N LEU A 238 -4.86 -8.98 8.64
CA LEU A 238 -3.67 -9.82 8.50
C LEU A 238 -2.94 -9.47 7.20
N GLU A 239 -1.66 -9.12 7.31
CA GLU A 239 -0.81 -8.82 6.16
C GLU A 239 0.48 -9.65 6.22
N LEU A 240 0.71 -10.48 5.21
CA LEU A 240 1.88 -11.35 5.04
C LEU A 240 2.59 -10.99 3.75
N ASN A 241 3.71 -10.27 3.83
CA ASN A 241 4.41 -9.75 2.67
C ASN A 241 5.83 -10.31 2.60
N TYR A 242 6.17 -11.00 1.52
CA TYR A 242 7.51 -11.61 1.34
C TYR A 242 7.92 -12.55 2.48
N CYS A 243 6.95 -13.15 3.19
CA CYS A 243 7.25 -14.13 4.23
C CYS A 243 7.71 -15.44 3.60
N TYR A 244 8.62 -16.13 4.30
CA TYR A 244 9.16 -17.41 3.87
C TYR A 244 9.05 -18.45 4.99
N GLY A 245 9.01 -19.73 4.58
CA GLY A 245 8.70 -20.83 5.48
C GLY A 245 7.21 -21.21 5.52
N ILE A 246 6.30 -20.38 4.99
CA ILE A 246 4.86 -20.67 4.93
C ILE A 246 4.56 -21.46 3.67
N ILE A 247 4.10 -22.71 3.81
CA ILE A 247 3.60 -23.54 2.70
C ILE A 247 2.08 -23.47 2.58
N CYS A 248 1.39 -23.40 3.71
CA CYS A 248 -0.06 -23.28 3.78
C CYS A 248 -0.46 -22.21 4.80
N VAL A 249 -1.36 -21.30 4.39
CA VAL A 249 -2.03 -20.34 5.28
C VAL A 249 -3.43 -20.86 5.57
N LYS A 250 -3.70 -21.18 6.85
CA LYS A 250 -5.03 -21.59 7.31
C LYS A 250 -5.63 -20.49 8.19
N ILE A 251 -6.69 -19.89 7.71
CA ILE A 251 -7.44 -18.85 8.46
C ILE A 251 -8.61 -19.54 9.17
N PRO A 252 -8.59 -19.61 10.50
CA PRO A 252 -9.62 -20.34 11.24
C PRO A 252 -10.95 -19.58 11.33
N CYS A 253 -12.05 -20.31 11.47
CA CYS A 253 -13.41 -19.76 11.56
C CYS A 253 -13.64 -18.89 12.81
N LEU A 254 -12.80 -19.05 13.84
CA LEU A 254 -12.89 -18.27 15.09
C LEU A 254 -12.50 -16.78 14.89
N LEU A 255 -11.86 -16.41 13.78
CA LEU A 255 -11.51 -15.03 13.46
C LEU A 255 -12.72 -14.27 12.90
N GLN A 256 -13.72 -14.06 13.75
CA GLN A 256 -15.00 -13.43 13.37
C GLN A 256 -14.87 -11.95 12.97
N ARG A 257 -13.77 -11.28 13.36
CA ARG A 257 -13.53 -9.87 13.03
C ARG A 257 -12.61 -9.66 11.84
N LEU A 258 -12.01 -10.74 11.32
CA LEU A 258 -11.10 -10.63 10.19
C LEU A 258 -11.85 -10.17 8.94
N SER A 259 -11.58 -8.94 8.53
CA SER A 259 -12.20 -8.29 7.38
C SER A 259 -11.23 -8.07 6.21
N HIS A 260 -9.92 -8.09 6.50
CA HIS A 260 -8.90 -7.86 5.49
C HIS A 260 -7.76 -8.87 5.60
N LEU A 261 -7.44 -9.50 4.47
CA LEU A 261 -6.30 -10.40 4.30
C LEU A 261 -5.43 -9.89 3.14
N GLU A 262 -4.13 -9.75 3.39
CA GLU A 262 -3.14 -9.48 2.34
C GLU A 262 -2.04 -10.54 2.40
N VAL A 263 -1.78 -11.21 1.27
CA VAL A 263 -0.70 -12.20 1.12
C VAL A 263 0.05 -11.91 -0.17
N PHE A 264 1.27 -11.38 -0.06
CA PHE A 264 2.03 -10.90 -1.20
C PHE A 264 3.44 -11.49 -1.25
N GLU A 265 3.84 -12.05 -2.41
CA GLU A 265 5.19 -12.58 -2.67
C GLU A 265 5.73 -13.58 -1.62
N CYS A 266 4.85 -14.35 -0.95
CA CYS A 266 5.23 -15.47 -0.09
C CYS A 266 5.51 -16.69 -0.97
N ARG A 267 6.74 -16.79 -1.49
CA ARG A 267 7.11 -17.67 -2.62
C ARG A 267 6.95 -19.16 -2.37
N MET A 268 7.02 -19.62 -1.12
CA MET A 268 6.85 -21.03 -0.75
C MET A 268 5.38 -21.44 -0.57
N LEU A 269 4.47 -20.46 -0.57
CA LEU A 269 3.06 -20.68 -0.31
C LEU A 269 2.39 -21.40 -1.48
N GLN A 270 1.68 -22.48 -1.17
CA GLN A 270 0.97 -23.32 -2.12
C GLN A 270 -0.55 -23.29 -1.94
N VAL A 271 -1.02 -23.10 -0.69
CA VAL A 271 -2.44 -23.17 -0.38
C VAL A 271 -2.83 -22.06 0.59
N ILE A 272 -3.95 -21.39 0.32
CA ILE A 272 -4.63 -20.48 1.25
C ILE A 272 -6.02 -21.04 1.52
N GLU A 273 -6.26 -21.45 2.76
CA GLU A 273 -7.55 -21.93 3.26
C GLU A 273 -8.20 -20.84 4.13
N ASN A 274 -9.33 -20.30 3.69
CA ASN A 274 -10.07 -19.33 4.48
C ASN A 274 -11.36 -19.94 5.03
N SER A 275 -11.51 -19.91 6.36
CA SER A 275 -12.75 -20.25 7.04
C SER A 275 -13.32 -19.06 7.85
N ALA A 276 -12.68 -17.88 7.81
CA ALA A 276 -13.19 -16.67 8.46
C ALA A 276 -14.46 -16.18 7.74
N PRO A 277 -15.60 -16.02 8.46
CA PRO A 277 -16.89 -15.77 7.81
C PRO A 277 -17.04 -14.35 7.28
N ASN A 278 -16.31 -13.36 7.82
CA ASN A 278 -16.50 -11.95 7.55
C ASN A 278 -15.37 -11.33 6.72
N LEU A 279 -14.59 -12.17 6.01
CA LEU A 279 -13.52 -11.68 5.13
C LEU A 279 -14.13 -10.90 3.94
N GLY A 280 -14.05 -9.56 4.01
CA GLY A 280 -14.61 -8.67 3.00
C GLY A 280 -13.63 -8.22 1.92
N SER A 281 -12.34 -8.23 2.23
CA SER A 281 -11.28 -7.78 1.32
C SER A 281 -10.09 -8.74 1.34
N PHE A 282 -9.70 -9.22 0.16
CA PHE A 282 -8.54 -10.07 0.01
C PHE A 282 -7.61 -9.54 -1.08
N HIS A 283 -6.33 -9.42 -0.75
CA HIS A 283 -5.28 -9.05 -1.68
C HIS A 283 -4.20 -10.14 -1.71
N PHE A 284 -3.91 -10.70 -2.88
CA PHE A 284 -2.82 -11.65 -3.04
C PHE A 284 -2.02 -11.42 -4.31
N GLY A 285 -0.72 -11.71 -4.23
CA GLY A 285 0.22 -11.54 -5.34
C GLY A 285 1.23 -12.67 -5.34
N ILE A 286 0.78 -13.88 -5.73
CA ILE A 286 1.58 -15.11 -5.71
C ILE A 286 1.15 -16.00 -6.87
N ASN A 287 2.13 -16.58 -7.57
CA ASN A 287 1.87 -17.54 -8.64
C ASN A 287 1.46 -18.91 -8.09
N HIS A 288 0.54 -19.57 -8.77
CA HIS A 288 0.20 -20.99 -8.55
C HIS A 288 -0.25 -21.35 -7.12
N VAL A 289 -0.98 -20.48 -6.45
CA VAL A 289 -1.57 -20.77 -5.14
C VAL A 289 -2.99 -21.27 -5.30
N GLN A 290 -3.29 -22.41 -4.68
CA GLN A 290 -4.65 -22.92 -4.56
C GLN A 290 -5.40 -22.09 -3.51
N LEU A 291 -6.52 -21.51 -3.94
CA LEU A 291 -7.41 -20.72 -3.08
C LEU A 291 -8.61 -21.58 -2.68
N LEU A 292 -8.72 -21.87 -1.39
CA LEU A 292 -9.87 -22.53 -0.79
C LEU A 292 -10.60 -21.49 0.08
N LEU A 293 -11.46 -20.69 -0.56
CA LEU A 293 -12.07 -19.52 0.08
C LEU A 293 -13.34 -19.85 0.89
N GLY A 294 -13.77 -21.11 0.93
CA GLY A 294 -14.99 -21.52 1.61
C GLY A 294 -16.23 -20.81 1.03
N GLU A 295 -17.24 -20.61 1.87
CA GLU A 295 -18.41 -19.80 1.51
C GLU A 295 -18.09 -18.32 1.64
N SER A 296 -17.36 -17.75 0.69
CA SER A 296 -16.90 -16.34 0.69
C SER A 296 -18.02 -15.34 0.34
N LEU A 297 -19.20 -15.52 0.91
CA LEU A 297 -20.39 -14.68 0.65
C LEU A 297 -20.22 -13.21 1.03
N GLN A 298 -19.29 -12.92 1.97
CA GLN A 298 -19.03 -11.55 2.41
C GLN A 298 -17.91 -10.84 1.65
N MET A 299 -17.21 -11.57 0.74
CA MET A 299 -16.10 -10.99 -0.02
C MET A 299 -16.60 -10.01 -1.07
N LYS A 300 -16.28 -8.74 -0.88
CA LYS A 300 -16.66 -7.64 -1.77
C LYS A 300 -15.51 -7.09 -2.58
N SER A 301 -14.28 -7.24 -2.10
CA SER A 301 -13.10 -6.68 -2.77
C SER A 301 -12.01 -7.74 -2.91
N LEU A 302 -11.60 -7.99 -4.15
CA LEU A 302 -10.51 -8.90 -4.47
C LEU A 302 -9.46 -8.17 -5.30
N SER A 303 -8.19 -8.30 -4.90
CA SER A 303 -7.05 -7.81 -5.67
C SER A 303 -6.05 -8.94 -5.87
N MET A 304 -5.66 -9.19 -7.11
CA MET A 304 -4.68 -10.21 -7.46
C MET A 304 -3.61 -9.64 -8.38
N CYS A 305 -2.36 -10.13 -8.22
CA CYS A 305 -1.25 -9.66 -9.04
C CYS A 305 -0.22 -10.78 -9.29
N TYR A 306 -0.36 -11.48 -10.41
CA TYR A 306 0.58 -12.53 -10.85
C TYR A 306 0.43 -12.79 -12.35
N PRO A 307 1.39 -13.44 -13.03
CA PRO A 307 1.27 -13.82 -14.44
C PRO A 307 0.09 -14.74 -14.71
N GLY A 308 -0.73 -14.43 -15.71
CA GLY A 308 -1.95 -15.21 -16.04
C GLY A 308 -3.16 -14.89 -15.17
N ALA A 309 -3.10 -13.82 -14.35
CA ALA A 309 -4.19 -13.45 -13.44
C ALA A 309 -5.48 -13.05 -14.17
N VAL A 310 -5.40 -12.49 -15.38
CA VAL A 310 -6.59 -12.14 -16.18
C VAL A 310 -7.34 -13.38 -16.62
N TYR A 311 -6.61 -14.36 -17.15
CA TYR A 311 -7.20 -15.63 -17.54
C TYR A 311 -7.86 -16.34 -16.36
N TYR A 312 -7.15 -16.46 -15.24
CA TYR A 312 -7.69 -17.06 -14.00
C TYR A 312 -8.94 -16.36 -13.50
N ALA A 313 -8.93 -15.03 -13.49
CA ALA A 313 -10.07 -14.24 -13.04
C ALA A 313 -11.33 -14.52 -13.87
N CYS A 314 -11.16 -14.71 -15.17
CA CYS A 314 -12.25 -15.11 -16.06
C CYS A 314 -12.75 -16.52 -15.78
N ALA A 315 -11.85 -17.49 -15.69
CA ALA A 315 -12.21 -18.89 -15.64
C ALA A 315 -12.85 -19.31 -14.31
N GLU A 316 -12.36 -18.78 -13.18
CA GLU A 316 -12.62 -19.34 -11.86
C GLU A 316 -13.42 -18.43 -10.93
N LEU A 317 -13.22 -17.10 -10.99
CA LEU A 317 -13.75 -16.21 -9.96
C LEU A 317 -15.27 -16.06 -9.93
N PRO A 318 -16.02 -16.02 -11.05
CA PRO A 318 -17.46 -15.79 -10.98
C PRO A 318 -18.20 -16.85 -10.17
N SER A 319 -17.69 -18.09 -10.18
CA SER A 319 -18.25 -19.21 -9.41
C SER A 319 -17.83 -19.22 -7.96
N ASN A 320 -16.59 -18.75 -7.69
CA ASN A 320 -15.99 -18.85 -6.35
C ASN A 320 -16.31 -17.64 -5.46
N VAL A 321 -16.54 -16.46 -6.07
CA VAL A 321 -16.78 -15.20 -5.33
C VAL A 321 -17.94 -14.42 -5.97
N PRO A 322 -19.19 -14.88 -5.84
CA PRO A 322 -20.33 -14.34 -6.56
C PRO A 322 -20.73 -12.90 -6.16
N ASN A 323 -20.42 -12.47 -4.94
CA ASN A 323 -20.81 -11.16 -4.39
C ASN A 323 -19.75 -10.08 -4.56
N LEU A 324 -18.78 -10.27 -5.45
CA LEU A 324 -17.69 -9.35 -5.67
C LEU A 324 -18.17 -8.01 -6.23
N GLU A 325 -17.85 -6.90 -5.54
CA GLU A 325 -18.18 -5.54 -5.97
C GLU A 325 -16.98 -4.83 -6.62
N THR A 326 -15.75 -5.16 -6.19
CA THR A 326 -14.51 -4.56 -6.69
C THR A 326 -13.49 -5.63 -7.03
N LEU A 327 -13.00 -5.63 -8.27
CA LEU A 327 -11.96 -6.53 -8.75
C LEU A 327 -10.77 -5.74 -9.29
N THR A 328 -9.59 -6.02 -8.76
CA THR A 328 -8.34 -5.45 -9.25
C THR A 328 -7.41 -6.59 -9.69
N ILE A 329 -7.02 -6.59 -10.96
CA ILE A 329 -6.16 -7.60 -11.55
C ILE A 329 -4.89 -6.94 -12.04
N GLY A 330 -3.74 -7.37 -11.52
CA GLY A 330 -2.42 -7.05 -12.06
C GLY A 330 -1.85 -8.29 -12.75
N SER A 331 -1.58 -8.22 -14.03
CA SER A 331 -0.89 -9.30 -14.72
C SER A 331 0.35 -8.76 -15.43
N PRO A 332 1.55 -9.14 -14.96
CA PRO A 332 2.79 -8.77 -15.65
C PRO A 332 3.00 -9.56 -16.95
N HIS A 333 2.27 -10.62 -17.18
CA HIS A 333 2.38 -11.45 -18.37
C HIS A 333 1.11 -12.27 -18.61
N GLU A 334 0.50 -12.14 -19.79
CA GLU A 334 -0.60 -12.97 -20.26
C GLU A 334 -0.18 -13.69 -21.54
N MET A 335 -0.39 -15.01 -21.58
CA MET A 335 -0.05 -15.87 -22.72
C MET A 335 -1.24 -16.16 -23.61
N VAL A 336 -2.45 -16.04 -23.07
CA VAL A 336 -3.69 -16.48 -23.71
C VAL A 336 -4.71 -15.34 -23.64
N ASP A 337 -5.46 -15.15 -24.70
CA ASP A 337 -6.57 -14.21 -24.73
C ASP A 337 -7.66 -14.62 -23.74
N THR A 338 -8.37 -13.63 -23.24
CA THR A 338 -9.45 -13.83 -22.28
C THR A 338 -10.58 -14.66 -22.91
N PRO A 339 -10.96 -15.81 -22.34
CA PRO A 339 -12.04 -16.63 -22.89
C PRO A 339 -13.40 -15.97 -22.69
N MET A 340 -14.39 -16.35 -23.51
CA MET A 340 -15.78 -16.00 -23.25
C MET A 340 -16.26 -16.68 -21.96
N LEU A 341 -16.91 -15.89 -21.08
CA LEU A 341 -17.32 -16.34 -19.76
C LEU A 341 -18.69 -17.01 -19.80
N PRO A 342 -18.83 -18.23 -19.29
CA PRO A 342 -20.13 -18.85 -19.07
C PRO A 342 -20.87 -18.27 -17.85
N SER A 343 -20.13 -17.77 -16.87
CA SER A 343 -20.64 -17.24 -15.59
C SER A 343 -20.52 -15.71 -15.53
N LYS A 344 -21.34 -15.06 -14.69
CA LYS A 344 -21.42 -13.60 -14.60
C LYS A 344 -21.01 -13.07 -13.24
N PHE A 345 -20.36 -11.92 -13.22
CA PHE A 345 -20.12 -11.09 -12.05
C PHE A 345 -21.33 -10.17 -11.81
N LEU A 346 -22.37 -10.68 -11.16
CA LEU A 346 -23.65 -9.96 -11.05
C LEU A 346 -23.56 -8.66 -10.25
N HIS A 347 -22.63 -8.56 -9.31
CA HIS A 347 -22.50 -7.43 -8.38
C HIS A 347 -21.26 -6.56 -8.62
N LEU A 348 -20.44 -6.88 -9.63
CA LEU A 348 -19.19 -6.16 -9.90
C LEU A 348 -19.48 -4.74 -10.41
N LYS A 349 -19.04 -3.74 -9.64
CA LYS A 349 -19.18 -2.31 -9.93
C LYS A 349 -17.88 -1.67 -10.44
N CYS A 350 -16.77 -2.11 -9.88
CA CYS A 350 -15.44 -1.56 -10.22
C CYS A 350 -14.50 -2.65 -10.71
N LEU A 351 -14.01 -2.52 -11.93
CA LEU A 351 -13.01 -3.39 -12.51
C LEU A 351 -11.74 -2.61 -12.85
N THR A 352 -10.62 -3.03 -12.30
CA THR A 352 -9.30 -2.50 -12.63
C THR A 352 -8.43 -3.60 -13.17
N ILE A 353 -7.90 -3.45 -14.38
CA ILE A 353 -6.96 -4.39 -15.00
C ILE A 353 -5.65 -3.64 -15.30
N SER A 354 -4.53 -4.17 -14.80
CA SER A 354 -3.19 -3.62 -15.02
C SER A 354 -2.33 -4.64 -15.74
N LEU A 355 -2.08 -4.39 -17.03
CA LEU A 355 -1.26 -5.22 -17.93
C LEU A 355 0.14 -4.58 -18.04
N VAL A 356 0.89 -4.63 -16.95
CA VAL A 356 2.17 -3.93 -16.82
C VAL A 356 3.24 -4.93 -16.44
N GLY A 357 4.05 -5.35 -17.39
CA GLY A 357 5.15 -6.30 -17.19
C GLY A 357 6.53 -5.65 -17.22
N MET A 358 7.46 -6.23 -16.47
CA MET A 358 8.89 -5.94 -16.59
C MET A 358 9.57 -6.78 -17.69
N VAL A 359 8.92 -7.84 -18.15
CA VAL A 359 9.34 -8.72 -19.23
C VAL A 359 8.38 -8.49 -20.41
N THR A 360 8.80 -8.78 -21.61
CA THR A 360 7.98 -8.64 -22.83
C THR A 360 6.61 -9.27 -22.65
N PHE A 361 5.58 -8.43 -22.62
CA PHE A 361 4.19 -8.87 -22.73
C PHE A 361 4.00 -9.52 -24.09
N SER A 362 3.13 -10.53 -24.21
CA SER A 362 2.89 -11.16 -25.50
C SER A 362 2.51 -10.11 -26.55
N PRO A 363 3.26 -9.97 -27.66
CA PRO A 363 2.90 -9.01 -28.71
C PRO A 363 1.59 -9.37 -29.41
N ALA A 364 1.15 -10.61 -29.26
CA ALA A 364 -0.08 -11.14 -29.84
C ALA A 364 -1.30 -11.00 -28.92
N TYR A 365 -1.16 -10.46 -27.70
CA TYR A 365 -2.32 -10.34 -26.80
C TYR A 365 -3.40 -9.44 -27.38
N ASP A 366 -4.59 -9.98 -27.49
CA ASP A 366 -5.75 -9.26 -28.02
C ASP A 366 -6.52 -8.53 -26.90
N TYR A 367 -6.29 -7.21 -26.75
CA TYR A 367 -7.02 -6.39 -25.78
C TYR A 367 -8.53 -6.44 -25.95
N PHE A 368 -9.02 -6.73 -27.17
CA PHE A 368 -10.44 -6.87 -27.42
C PHE A 368 -11.05 -8.05 -26.65
N SER A 369 -10.26 -9.06 -26.32
CA SER A 369 -10.72 -10.19 -25.50
C SER A 369 -11.24 -9.78 -24.13
N LEU A 370 -10.84 -8.61 -23.60
CA LEU A 370 -11.33 -8.05 -22.34
C LEU A 370 -12.83 -7.67 -22.38
N VAL A 371 -13.45 -7.64 -23.57
CA VAL A 371 -14.91 -7.51 -23.72
C VAL A 371 -15.64 -8.58 -22.92
N SER A 372 -15.06 -9.78 -22.78
CA SER A 372 -15.63 -10.85 -21.98
C SER A 372 -15.96 -10.44 -20.54
N PHE A 373 -15.11 -9.61 -19.91
CA PHE A 373 -15.40 -9.07 -18.57
C PHE A 373 -16.56 -8.07 -18.56
N LEU A 374 -16.63 -7.22 -19.59
CA LEU A 374 -17.71 -6.24 -19.70
C LEU A 374 -19.06 -6.96 -19.86
N ASP A 375 -19.12 -7.96 -20.76
CA ASP A 375 -20.31 -8.74 -21.01
C ASP A 375 -20.73 -9.62 -19.83
N ALA A 376 -19.75 -10.07 -19.03
CA ALA A 376 -20.00 -10.83 -17.81
C ALA A 376 -20.41 -9.96 -16.62
N SER A 377 -20.28 -8.61 -16.70
CA SER A 377 -20.46 -7.70 -15.56
C SER A 377 -21.55 -6.68 -15.81
N PRO A 378 -22.86 -7.05 -15.72
CA PRO A 378 -23.97 -6.15 -16.05
C PRO A 378 -24.11 -4.95 -15.10
N SER A 379 -23.57 -5.04 -13.88
CA SER A 379 -23.61 -3.97 -12.88
C SER A 379 -22.38 -3.07 -12.90
N LEU A 380 -21.48 -3.24 -13.87
CA LEU A 380 -20.22 -2.50 -13.93
C LEU A 380 -20.44 -1.00 -14.14
N GLU A 381 -19.91 -0.19 -13.23
CA GLU A 381 -19.98 1.27 -13.25
C GLU A 381 -18.67 1.91 -13.69
N THR A 382 -17.55 1.32 -13.31
CA THR A 382 -16.21 1.86 -13.56
C THR A 382 -15.27 0.79 -14.11
N PHE A 383 -14.65 1.09 -15.24
CA PHE A 383 -13.61 0.27 -15.84
C PHE A 383 -12.30 1.07 -15.95
N PHE A 384 -11.25 0.55 -15.33
CA PHE A 384 -9.90 1.10 -15.43
C PHE A 384 -8.94 0.08 -16.03
N LEU A 385 -8.28 0.45 -17.12
CA LEU A 385 -7.27 -0.35 -17.80
C LEU A 385 -5.92 0.38 -17.79
N ASP A 386 -4.88 -0.26 -17.28
CA ASP A 386 -3.51 0.25 -17.29
C ASP A 386 -2.63 -0.66 -18.16
N VAL A 387 -2.07 -0.11 -19.23
CA VAL A 387 -1.28 -0.82 -20.24
C VAL A 387 0.14 -0.30 -20.25
N SER A 388 1.14 -1.19 -20.34
CA SER A 388 2.53 -0.79 -20.50
C SER A 388 2.88 -0.64 -21.99
N GLN A 389 3.41 0.53 -22.36
CA GLN A 389 3.85 0.81 -23.73
C GLN A 389 5.31 0.43 -24.00
N GLU A 390 6.12 0.25 -22.97
CA GLU A 390 7.58 0.24 -23.10
C GLU A 390 8.14 -0.97 -23.86
N ARG A 391 7.44 -2.09 -23.82
CA ARG A 391 7.96 -3.38 -24.32
C ARG A 391 6.96 -4.18 -25.15
N MET A 392 5.93 -3.52 -25.66
CA MET A 392 4.88 -4.17 -26.43
C MET A 392 5.16 -4.14 -27.93
N GLY A 393 5.31 -5.30 -28.52
CA GLY A 393 5.33 -5.46 -29.98
C GLY A 393 3.90 -5.65 -30.53
N HIS A 394 2.98 -4.72 -30.23
CA HIS A 394 1.59 -4.82 -30.67
C HIS A 394 1.42 -4.52 -32.18
N VAL A 395 0.37 -5.06 -32.78
CA VAL A 395 -0.04 -4.71 -34.13
C VAL A 395 -0.72 -3.35 -34.10
N SER A 396 -0.05 -2.33 -34.71
CA SER A 396 -0.62 -0.98 -34.76
C SER A 396 -1.79 -0.92 -35.74
N ILE A 397 -2.78 -0.07 -35.47
CA ILE A 397 -3.90 0.23 -36.37
C ILE A 397 -3.45 0.83 -37.72
N PHE A 398 -2.25 1.43 -37.75
CA PHE A 398 -1.66 2.00 -38.95
C PHE A 398 -0.79 1.02 -39.76
N GLY A 399 -0.92 -0.30 -39.50
CA GLY A 399 -0.28 -1.36 -40.26
C GLY A 399 -1.06 -1.74 -41.54
N ASP A 400 -0.72 -2.89 -42.11
CA ASP A 400 -1.26 -3.34 -43.40
C ASP A 400 -2.77 -3.61 -43.43
N SER A 401 -3.42 -3.75 -42.27
CA SER A 401 -4.87 -4.01 -42.15
C SER A 401 -5.56 -2.87 -41.43
N LEU A 402 -6.04 -1.88 -42.17
CA LEU A 402 -6.78 -0.69 -41.67
C LEU A 402 -8.22 -0.98 -41.23
N GLN A 403 -8.79 -2.16 -41.58
CA GLN A 403 -10.17 -2.44 -41.23
C GLN A 403 -10.30 -2.89 -39.78
N LEU A 404 -11.16 -2.20 -39.04
CA LEU A 404 -11.62 -2.65 -37.73
C LEU A 404 -12.46 -3.91 -37.92
N ARG A 405 -12.39 -4.82 -36.92
CA ARG A 405 -13.26 -6.03 -36.94
C ARG A 405 -14.72 -5.60 -36.88
N GLN A 406 -15.59 -6.38 -37.53
CA GLN A 406 -17.03 -6.21 -37.36
C GLN A 406 -17.39 -6.52 -35.92
N MET A 407 -18.02 -5.53 -35.26
CA MET A 407 -18.43 -5.69 -33.86
C MET A 407 -19.67 -6.57 -33.79
N PRO A 408 -19.69 -7.59 -32.92
CA PRO A 408 -20.91 -8.33 -32.67
C PRO A 408 -21.95 -7.38 -32.06
N GLU A 409 -23.20 -7.42 -32.56
CA GLU A 409 -24.33 -6.73 -31.95
C GLU A 409 -24.75 -7.46 -30.67
N HIS A 410 -24.05 -7.21 -29.56
CA HIS A 410 -24.37 -7.90 -28.31
C HIS A 410 -24.25 -6.93 -27.11
N HIS A 411 -25.00 -7.19 -26.09
CA HIS A 411 -25.00 -6.66 -24.71
C HIS A 411 -24.79 -5.15 -24.56
N ARG A 412 -25.88 -4.43 -24.34
CA ARG A 412 -25.82 -3.02 -23.93
C ARG A 412 -25.41 -2.91 -22.47
N HIS A 413 -24.32 -2.19 -22.20
CA HIS A 413 -23.83 -1.92 -20.86
C HIS A 413 -24.54 -0.68 -20.30
N GLY A 414 -25.66 -0.90 -19.61
CA GLY A 414 -26.52 0.17 -19.09
C GLY A 414 -26.00 0.90 -17.87
N ASN A 415 -24.99 0.36 -17.16
CA ASN A 415 -24.49 0.90 -15.89
C ASN A 415 -23.08 1.50 -15.98
N LEU A 416 -22.33 1.25 -17.05
CA LEU A 416 -20.94 1.70 -17.17
C LEU A 416 -20.88 3.22 -17.40
N GLN A 417 -20.40 3.97 -16.40
CA GLN A 417 -20.39 5.43 -16.37
C GLN A 417 -19.00 6.02 -16.63
N SER A 418 -17.96 5.34 -16.23
CA SER A 418 -16.58 5.85 -16.28
C SER A 418 -15.62 4.82 -16.84
N VAL A 419 -14.90 5.19 -17.88
CA VAL A 419 -13.82 4.37 -18.45
C VAL A 419 -12.54 5.18 -18.47
N LYS A 420 -11.46 4.59 -17.97
CA LYS A 420 -10.12 5.17 -18.01
C LYS A 420 -9.12 4.16 -18.53
N ILE A 421 -8.39 4.52 -19.57
CA ILE A 421 -7.30 3.72 -20.13
C ILE A 421 -6.01 4.51 -20.00
N THR A 422 -5.07 4.00 -19.22
CA THR A 422 -3.75 4.59 -18.99
C THR A 422 -2.71 3.82 -19.80
N GLY A 423 -1.77 4.51 -20.41
CA GLY A 423 -0.83 3.91 -21.37
C GLY A 423 -1.49 3.58 -22.71
N PHE A 424 -2.52 4.34 -23.08
CA PHE A 424 -3.22 4.16 -24.36
C PHE A 424 -2.24 4.20 -25.53
N CYS A 425 -2.30 3.20 -26.41
CA CYS A 425 -1.38 3.00 -27.52
C CYS A 425 -2.12 2.77 -28.83
N SER A 426 -1.38 2.75 -29.96
CA SER A 426 -1.94 2.53 -31.28
C SER A 426 -2.32 1.08 -31.59
N ALA A 427 -2.32 0.19 -30.59
CA ALA A 427 -2.72 -1.21 -30.76
C ALA A 427 -4.13 -1.31 -31.34
N LYS A 428 -4.28 -2.05 -32.46
CA LYS A 428 -5.56 -2.21 -33.14
C LYS A 428 -6.64 -2.74 -32.22
N SER A 429 -6.34 -3.79 -31.44
CA SER A 429 -7.29 -4.41 -30.52
C SER A 429 -7.71 -3.50 -29.36
N LEU A 430 -6.83 -2.54 -28.92
CA LEU A 430 -7.18 -1.56 -27.90
C LEU A 430 -8.14 -0.49 -28.42
N ILE A 431 -7.95 -0.08 -29.68
CA ILE A 431 -8.85 0.83 -30.36
C ILE A 431 -10.21 0.14 -30.59
N GLU A 432 -10.20 -1.12 -31.02
CA GLU A 432 -11.39 -1.94 -31.19
C GLU A 432 -12.18 -2.08 -29.87
N LEU A 433 -11.49 -2.37 -28.74
CA LEU A 433 -12.10 -2.41 -27.42
C LEU A 433 -12.74 -1.07 -27.06
N THR A 434 -12.04 0.04 -27.33
CA THR A 434 -12.56 1.39 -27.01
C THR A 434 -13.79 1.73 -27.87
N CYS A 435 -13.76 1.41 -29.16
CA CYS A 435 -14.90 1.55 -30.03
C CYS A 435 -16.10 0.70 -29.59
N TYR A 436 -15.85 -0.56 -29.22
CA TYR A 436 -16.89 -1.43 -28.68
C TYR A 436 -17.56 -0.82 -27.44
N ILE A 437 -16.80 -0.31 -26.50
CA ILE A 437 -17.32 0.37 -25.30
C ILE A 437 -18.20 1.56 -25.70
N LEU A 438 -17.78 2.40 -26.62
CA LEU A 438 -18.55 3.55 -27.07
C LEU A 438 -19.85 3.15 -27.79
N ASP A 439 -19.81 2.12 -28.62
CA ASP A 439 -20.96 1.67 -29.40
C ASP A 439 -22.00 0.95 -28.54
N ASN A 440 -21.59 0.30 -27.42
CA ASN A 440 -22.46 -0.55 -26.59
C ASN A 440 -22.81 0.04 -25.19
N THR A 441 -22.31 1.25 -24.85
CA THR A 441 -22.55 1.85 -23.54
C THR A 441 -23.52 3.04 -23.64
N THR A 442 -24.67 2.96 -22.99
CA THR A 442 -25.70 4.03 -23.04
C THR A 442 -25.58 5.04 -21.90
N SER A 443 -24.89 4.69 -20.80
CA SER A 443 -24.78 5.48 -19.57
C SER A 443 -23.40 6.12 -19.37
N LEU A 444 -22.50 6.04 -20.35
CA LEU A 444 -21.15 6.56 -20.25
C LEU A 444 -21.16 8.09 -20.07
N LYS A 445 -20.48 8.55 -19.01
CA LYS A 445 -20.32 9.98 -18.68
C LYS A 445 -18.91 10.49 -18.95
N CYS A 446 -17.90 9.64 -18.74
CA CYS A 446 -16.50 10.03 -18.85
C CYS A 446 -15.67 8.93 -19.52
N LEU A 447 -14.92 9.31 -20.56
CA LEU A 447 -13.90 8.49 -21.17
C LEU A 447 -12.55 9.22 -21.04
N THR A 448 -11.60 8.62 -20.34
CA THR A 448 -10.23 9.17 -20.18
C THR A 448 -9.23 8.28 -20.89
N LEU A 449 -8.52 8.82 -21.86
CA LEU A 449 -7.46 8.16 -22.62
C LEU A 449 -6.14 8.85 -22.33
N ASP A 450 -5.25 8.19 -21.58
CA ASP A 450 -3.95 8.75 -21.19
C ASP A 450 -2.83 8.08 -21.99
N THR A 451 -2.26 8.78 -22.95
CA THR A 451 -1.15 8.28 -23.78
C THR A 451 0.22 8.42 -23.10
N THR A 452 0.28 8.99 -21.87
CA THR A 452 1.53 9.35 -21.18
C THR A 452 1.72 8.62 -19.85
N ARG A 453 0.77 7.78 -19.44
CA ARG A 453 0.73 7.09 -18.13
C ARG A 453 0.84 8.02 -16.92
N GLY A 454 0.21 9.20 -16.99
CA GLY A 454 0.16 10.13 -15.87
C GLY A 454 1.45 10.91 -15.60
N VAL A 455 2.48 10.76 -16.44
CA VAL A 455 3.78 11.42 -16.26
C VAL A 455 3.85 12.78 -17.00
N SER A 456 2.71 13.28 -17.45
CA SER A 456 2.62 14.51 -18.28
C SER A 456 2.72 15.84 -17.53
N SER A 457 3.04 15.84 -16.23
CA SER A 457 3.27 17.12 -15.55
C SER A 457 4.67 17.64 -15.85
N CYS A 458 4.80 18.45 -16.90
CA CYS A 458 5.87 19.45 -16.97
C CYS A 458 5.73 20.36 -15.76
N SER A 459 6.35 20.00 -14.64
CA SER A 459 6.57 20.99 -13.59
C SER A 459 7.54 22.00 -14.13
N THR A 460 7.13 23.27 -14.18
CA THR A 460 7.89 24.47 -14.58
C THR A 460 9.06 24.76 -13.61
N GLY A 461 9.81 23.74 -13.19
CA GLY A 461 10.97 23.85 -12.32
C GLY A 461 12.18 23.20 -12.98
N GLU A 462 13.31 23.88 -12.93
CA GLU A 462 14.61 23.50 -13.48
C GLU A 462 14.90 22.00 -13.32
N HIS A 463 15.29 21.35 -14.44
CA HIS A 463 15.83 19.98 -14.56
C HIS A 463 14.88 18.77 -14.53
N LYS A 464 13.60 18.89 -14.76
CA LYS A 464 12.77 17.67 -14.91
C LYS A 464 12.48 17.36 -16.37
N LYS A 465 13.13 16.30 -16.86
CA LYS A 465 12.83 15.71 -18.18
C LYS A 465 11.37 15.26 -18.21
N CYS A 466 10.64 15.73 -19.21
CA CYS A 466 9.27 15.32 -19.47
C CYS A 466 9.26 13.89 -20.02
N PHE A 467 8.40 13.03 -19.51
CA PHE A 467 8.10 11.73 -20.10
C PHE A 467 6.86 11.86 -20.99
N PRO A 468 6.67 11.03 -22.00
CA PRO A 468 7.53 9.94 -22.48
C PRO A 468 8.73 10.40 -23.34
N ILE A 469 9.72 9.52 -23.53
CA ILE A 469 10.92 9.78 -24.34
C ILE A 469 11.13 8.66 -25.38
N GLY A 470 11.85 8.97 -26.48
CA GLY A 470 12.24 8.00 -27.49
C GLY A 470 11.05 7.24 -28.10
N LYS A 471 11.13 5.91 -28.15
CA LYS A 471 10.08 5.04 -28.73
C LYS A 471 8.72 5.23 -28.08
N MET A 472 8.67 5.52 -26.79
CA MET A 472 7.43 5.78 -26.05
C MET A 472 6.75 7.06 -26.51
N LEU A 473 7.52 8.10 -26.82
CA LEU A 473 6.99 9.35 -27.39
C LEU A 473 6.43 9.13 -28.79
N THR A 474 7.12 8.36 -29.63
CA THR A 474 6.63 7.99 -30.96
C THR A 474 5.30 7.26 -30.87
N GLU A 475 5.19 6.29 -29.96
CA GLU A 475 3.97 5.54 -29.76
C GLU A 475 2.84 6.40 -29.17
N ALA A 476 3.13 7.27 -28.21
CA ALA A 476 2.15 8.19 -27.65
C ALA A 476 1.59 9.16 -28.73
N ASN A 477 2.43 9.63 -29.66
CA ASN A 477 1.97 10.46 -30.78
C ASN A 477 1.12 9.67 -31.78
N ARG A 478 1.47 8.39 -32.06
CA ARG A 478 0.62 7.48 -32.85
C ARG A 478 -0.72 7.23 -32.17
N ALA A 479 -0.71 7.05 -30.86
CA ALA A 479 -1.92 6.87 -30.07
C ALA A 479 -2.85 8.10 -30.16
N VAL A 480 -2.29 9.31 -30.08
CA VAL A 480 -3.06 10.55 -30.27
C VAL A 480 -3.71 10.57 -31.64
N LEU A 481 -2.94 10.29 -32.70
CA LEU A 481 -3.48 10.25 -34.09
C LEU A 481 -4.59 9.20 -34.23
N ALA A 482 -4.43 8.01 -33.56
CA ALA A 482 -5.45 6.97 -33.58
C ALA A 482 -6.74 7.41 -32.85
N ILE A 483 -6.61 8.13 -31.74
CA ILE A 483 -7.76 8.70 -31.02
C ILE A 483 -8.51 9.68 -31.92
N GLU A 484 -7.81 10.61 -32.54
CA GLU A 484 -8.39 11.63 -33.44
C GLU A 484 -9.07 11.01 -34.66
N THR A 485 -8.50 9.92 -35.19
CA THR A 485 -9.01 9.29 -36.41
C THR A 485 -10.21 8.37 -36.16
N PHE A 486 -10.14 7.52 -35.11
CA PHE A 486 -11.07 6.40 -34.94
C PHE A 486 -12.03 6.59 -33.76
N ILE A 487 -11.67 7.36 -32.73
CA ILE A 487 -12.40 7.44 -31.47
C ILE A 487 -13.20 8.74 -31.34
N GLU A 488 -12.58 9.90 -31.52
CA GLU A 488 -13.22 11.21 -31.27
C GLU A 488 -14.57 11.37 -32.01
N ARG A 489 -14.66 10.86 -33.25
CA ARG A 489 -15.89 10.94 -34.05
C ARG A 489 -17.03 10.05 -33.53
N LYS A 490 -16.69 9.02 -32.75
CA LYS A 490 -17.67 8.09 -32.17
C LYS A 490 -18.17 8.52 -30.79
N VAL A 491 -17.48 9.46 -30.13
CA VAL A 491 -17.84 9.89 -28.78
C VAL A 491 -19.14 10.70 -28.80
N PRO A 492 -20.19 10.26 -28.11
CA PRO A 492 -21.41 11.01 -28.01
C PRO A 492 -21.20 12.37 -27.33
N SER A 493 -21.97 13.39 -27.69
CA SER A 493 -21.87 14.72 -27.10
C SER A 493 -22.14 14.77 -25.59
N THR A 494 -22.81 13.78 -25.07
CA THR A 494 -23.09 13.60 -23.63
C THR A 494 -21.90 13.06 -22.85
N VAL A 495 -20.87 12.55 -23.52
CA VAL A 495 -19.70 11.91 -22.91
C VAL A 495 -18.53 12.90 -22.85
N LYS A 496 -17.99 13.12 -21.66
CA LYS A 496 -16.76 13.92 -21.50
C LYS A 496 -15.55 13.09 -21.92
N LEU A 497 -14.98 13.40 -23.09
CA LEU A 497 -13.69 12.84 -23.51
C LEU A 497 -12.55 13.66 -22.89
N ALA A 498 -11.63 13.00 -22.20
CA ALA A 498 -10.39 13.59 -21.69
C ALA A 498 -9.19 12.83 -22.28
N VAL A 499 -8.38 13.51 -23.08
CA VAL A 499 -7.17 12.94 -23.71
C VAL A 499 -5.93 13.60 -23.12
N THR A 500 -5.07 12.78 -22.46
CA THR A 500 -3.77 13.25 -21.99
C THR A 500 -2.75 13.02 -23.10
N LYS A 501 -2.19 14.11 -23.63
CA LYS A 501 -1.22 14.10 -24.73
C LYS A 501 0.19 14.41 -24.22
N PRO A 502 1.26 13.99 -24.94
CA PRO A 502 2.63 14.40 -24.65
C PRO A 502 2.77 15.94 -24.65
N CYS A 503 3.64 16.45 -23.80
CA CYS A 503 3.87 17.89 -23.68
C CYS A 503 4.44 18.49 -24.97
N SER A 504 3.76 19.45 -25.55
CA SER A 504 4.20 20.16 -26.78
C SER A 504 5.42 21.07 -26.58
N ARG A 505 5.75 21.44 -25.32
CA ARG A 505 6.89 22.34 -25.05
C ARG A 505 8.21 21.57 -24.92
N CYS A 506 8.21 20.38 -24.34
CA CYS A 506 9.42 19.58 -24.10
C CYS A 506 9.73 18.62 -25.25
N HIS A 507 8.76 18.35 -26.12
CA HIS A 507 8.85 17.40 -27.23
C HIS A 507 8.61 18.08 -28.57
N VAL A 508 9.05 19.35 -28.72
CA VAL A 508 9.10 19.99 -30.01
C VAL A 508 10.06 19.19 -30.87
N LYS A 509 9.61 18.80 -32.05
CA LYS A 509 10.37 18.01 -33.03
C LYS A 509 11.77 18.59 -33.20
N SER A 510 12.81 17.89 -32.78
CA SER A 510 14.16 18.01 -33.30
C SER A 510 14.26 17.24 -34.60
#